data_8c7e6a7f970c4744d2f388209c176f20
#
_entry.id   8c7e6a7f970c4744d2f388209c176f20
#
_cell.length_a   1.000
_cell.length_b   1.000
_cell.length_c   1.000
_cell.angle_alpha   90.00
_cell.angle_beta   90.00
_cell.angle_gamma   90.00
#
_symmetry.space_group_name_H-M   'P 1'
#
loop_
_entity.id
_entity.type
_entity.pdbx_description
1 polymer ?
#
loop_
_entity_poly.entity_id
_entity_poly.type
_entity_poly.pdbx_seq_one_letter_code
_entity_poly.pdbx_strand_id
1 'polypeptide(L)'
;METHFAPWVILLWSGIVIAFLGTISYLGTRKMMPVPGRLQNALEYIVGTLNEFIKGIIGPGGEKHTPFVGTLFLFILLNNLIGLVPGAMAPTSSLNTTVALALITFFYVQYHGIRAHGLVGRLKHLSGPIPAMAPLMLPIEIIGELARPLSLSIRLFGNIFGEEQVIVILAGLAYYVLPFVPIPYQLPMLVFGLFTGFVQALVFAMLACVYISLAAGEAEAH
;
A
#
# COMPACT_ATOMS: atom_id res chain seq x y z
N MET A 1 27.55 8.59 3.03
CA MET A 1 26.88 9.89 2.90
C MET A 1 25.41 9.64 3.24
N GLU A 2 25.02 9.96 4.46
CA GLU A 2 23.60 9.93 4.86
C GLU A 2 22.94 11.13 4.18
N THR A 3 22.30 10.89 3.05
CA THR A 3 21.37 11.88 2.49
C THR A 3 20.11 11.85 3.35
N HIS A 4 20.16 12.47 4.53
CA HIS A 4 18.98 12.90 5.24
C HIS A 4 18.27 13.95 4.36
N PHE A 5 17.50 13.48 3.39
CA PHE A 5 16.66 14.37 2.62
C PHE A 5 15.70 15.05 3.58
N ALA A 6 15.62 16.37 3.45
CA ALA A 6 14.76 17.17 4.30
C ALA A 6 13.32 16.63 4.22
N PRO A 7 12.64 16.42 5.35
CA PRO A 7 11.29 15.81 5.39
C PRO A 7 10.27 16.49 4.46
N TRP A 8 10.48 17.76 4.15
CA TRP A 8 9.62 18.52 3.23
C TRP A 8 9.67 18.02 1.78
N VAL A 9 10.79 17.41 1.31
CA VAL A 9 10.89 16.86 -0.05
C VAL A 9 9.98 15.65 -0.20
N ILE A 10 9.94 14.78 0.81
CA ILE A 10 9.05 13.61 0.86
C ILE A 10 7.59 14.06 0.84
N LEU A 11 7.25 15.07 1.65
CA LEU A 11 5.91 15.64 1.68
C LEU A 11 5.52 16.29 0.35
N LEU A 12 6.48 16.95 -0.32
CA LEU A 12 6.25 17.57 -1.62
C LEU A 12 5.90 16.52 -2.68
N TRP A 13 6.70 15.44 -2.81
CA TRP A 13 6.42 14.38 -3.78
C TRP A 13 5.13 13.64 -3.47
N SER A 14 4.85 13.32 -2.20
CA SER A 14 3.56 12.76 -1.79
C SER A 14 2.39 13.68 -2.11
N GLY A 15 2.57 15.00 -1.90
CA GLY A 15 1.58 16.01 -2.24
C GLY A 15 1.30 16.10 -3.75
N ILE A 16 2.34 15.97 -4.59
CA ILE A 16 2.20 15.92 -6.05
C ILE A 16 1.35 14.70 -6.46
N VAL A 17 1.60 13.53 -5.87
CA VAL A 17 0.81 12.31 -6.13
C VAL A 17 -0.64 12.50 -5.75
N ILE A 18 -0.91 13.08 -4.58
CA ILE A 18 -2.27 13.36 -4.11
C ILE A 18 -2.98 14.32 -5.06
N ALA A 19 -2.31 15.43 -5.45
CA ALA A 19 -2.84 16.39 -6.39
C ALA A 19 -3.13 15.78 -7.77
N PHE A 20 -2.24 14.92 -8.26
CA PHE A 20 -2.38 14.19 -9.52
C PHE A 20 -3.58 13.25 -9.49
N LEU A 21 -3.69 12.38 -8.48
CA LEU A 21 -4.82 11.46 -8.30
C LEU A 21 -6.13 12.22 -8.16
N GLY A 22 -6.15 13.27 -7.34
CA GLY A 22 -7.33 14.11 -7.14
C GLY A 22 -7.78 14.80 -8.41
N THR A 23 -6.84 15.34 -9.19
CA THR A 23 -7.13 16.01 -10.46
C THR A 23 -7.68 15.05 -11.50
N ILE A 24 -7.05 13.89 -11.67
CA ILE A 24 -7.51 12.87 -12.63
C ILE A 24 -8.89 12.35 -12.24
N SER A 25 -9.09 12.05 -10.96
CA SER A 25 -10.38 11.60 -10.45
C SER A 25 -11.46 12.66 -10.66
N TYR A 26 -11.17 13.93 -10.34
CA TYR A 26 -12.11 15.03 -10.54
C TYR A 26 -12.46 15.26 -12.01
N LEU A 27 -11.46 15.27 -12.91
CA LEU A 27 -11.69 15.46 -14.34
C LEU A 27 -12.46 14.31 -14.97
N GLY A 28 -12.20 13.07 -14.52
CA GLY A 28 -12.89 11.88 -15.04
C GLY A 28 -14.32 11.71 -14.53
N THR A 29 -14.63 12.25 -13.33
CA THR A 29 -15.97 12.12 -12.72
C THR A 29 -16.85 13.34 -12.89
N ARG A 30 -16.29 14.50 -13.30
CA ARG A 30 -17.02 15.79 -13.40
C ARG A 30 -18.19 15.75 -14.36
N LYS A 31 -18.09 15.00 -15.47
CA LYS A 31 -19.14 14.86 -16.49
C LYS A 31 -19.25 13.37 -16.85
N MET A 32 -19.97 12.62 -16.04
CA MET A 32 -20.28 11.24 -16.36
C MET A 32 -21.29 11.19 -17.51
N MET A 33 -20.89 10.57 -18.62
CA MET A 33 -21.75 10.37 -19.78
C MET A 33 -22.09 8.87 -19.92
N PRO A 34 -23.30 8.53 -20.44
CA PRO A 34 -23.68 7.13 -20.72
C PRO A 34 -22.73 6.46 -21.73
N VAL A 35 -22.15 7.23 -22.65
CA VAL A 35 -21.07 6.79 -23.53
C VAL A 35 -19.77 7.43 -23.02
N PRO A 36 -18.90 6.64 -22.33
CA PRO A 36 -17.74 7.18 -21.64
C PRO A 36 -16.70 7.70 -22.63
N GLY A 37 -16.16 8.88 -22.33
CA GLY A 37 -14.96 9.39 -23.00
C GLY A 37 -13.72 8.56 -22.61
N ARG A 38 -12.60 8.74 -23.31
CA ARG A 38 -11.37 7.95 -23.11
C ARG A 38 -10.88 7.96 -21.65
N LEU A 39 -10.90 9.10 -20.99
CA LEU A 39 -10.45 9.25 -19.60
C LEU A 39 -11.43 8.54 -18.64
N GLN A 40 -12.73 8.75 -18.81
CA GLN A 40 -13.77 8.09 -18.02
C GLN A 40 -13.68 6.57 -18.14
N ASN A 41 -13.56 6.08 -19.39
CA ASN A 41 -13.44 4.63 -19.65
C ASN A 41 -12.19 4.02 -18.99
N ALA A 42 -11.04 4.71 -19.04
CA ALA A 42 -9.82 4.25 -18.38
C ALA A 42 -10.00 4.18 -16.85
N LEU A 43 -10.62 5.19 -16.23
CA LEU A 43 -10.88 5.19 -14.79
C LEU A 43 -11.89 4.12 -14.39
N GLU A 44 -12.99 3.96 -15.15
CA GLU A 44 -13.98 2.91 -14.92
C GLU A 44 -13.36 1.52 -15.02
N TYR A 45 -12.47 1.29 -15.99
CA TYR A 45 -11.74 0.05 -16.14
C TYR A 45 -10.82 -0.24 -14.93
N ILE A 46 -10.02 0.76 -14.50
CA ILE A 46 -9.12 0.61 -13.34
C ILE A 46 -9.93 0.34 -12.06
N VAL A 47 -10.95 1.16 -11.81
CA VAL A 47 -11.80 1.00 -10.60
C VAL A 47 -12.58 -0.30 -10.65
N GLY A 48 -13.11 -0.69 -11.81
CA GLY A 48 -13.79 -1.96 -12.00
C GLY A 48 -12.90 -3.17 -11.72
N THR A 49 -11.69 -3.18 -12.28
CA THR A 49 -10.69 -4.23 -12.05
C THR A 49 -10.30 -4.33 -10.57
N LEU A 50 -10.06 -3.19 -9.92
CA LEU A 50 -9.78 -3.16 -8.48
C LEU A 50 -10.96 -3.66 -7.65
N ASN A 51 -12.18 -3.29 -8.02
CA ASN A 51 -13.39 -3.75 -7.34
C ASN A 51 -13.57 -5.27 -7.43
N GLU A 52 -13.38 -5.86 -8.61
CA GLU A 52 -13.40 -7.31 -8.80
C GLU A 52 -12.29 -8.02 -7.99
N PHE A 53 -11.09 -7.46 -7.99
CA PHE A 53 -9.98 -7.98 -7.19
C PHE A 53 -10.30 -7.96 -5.69
N ILE A 54 -10.83 -6.85 -5.17
CA ILE A 54 -11.17 -6.68 -3.76
C ILE A 54 -12.32 -7.60 -3.36
N LYS A 55 -13.36 -7.72 -4.21
CA LYS A 55 -14.46 -8.67 -4.01
C LYS A 55 -13.98 -10.12 -3.98
N GLY A 56 -13.01 -10.45 -4.83
CA GLY A 56 -12.44 -11.80 -4.87
C GLY A 56 -11.73 -12.21 -3.57
N ILE A 57 -11.21 -11.24 -2.80
CA ILE A 57 -10.49 -11.51 -1.54
C ILE A 57 -11.41 -11.37 -0.31
N ILE A 58 -12.21 -10.31 -0.25
CA ILE A 58 -13.06 -10.02 0.92
C ILE A 58 -14.35 -10.83 0.89
N GLY A 59 -14.84 -11.16 -0.32
CA GLY A 59 -16.14 -11.81 -0.49
C GLY A 59 -17.31 -10.82 -0.68
N PRO A 60 -18.55 -11.29 -0.47
CA PRO A 60 -19.75 -10.46 -0.62
C PRO A 60 -19.72 -9.22 0.28
N GLY A 61 -19.98 -8.05 -0.29
CA GLY A 61 -19.91 -6.77 0.44
C GLY A 61 -18.52 -6.12 0.47
N GLY A 62 -17.49 -6.73 -0.13
CA GLY A 62 -16.14 -6.18 -0.26
C GLY A 62 -16.08 -4.85 -1.04
N GLU A 63 -17.05 -4.59 -1.90
CA GLU A 63 -17.19 -3.34 -2.68
C GLU A 63 -17.20 -2.07 -1.83
N LYS A 64 -17.67 -2.15 -0.57
CA LYS A 64 -17.66 -1.03 0.37
C LYS A 64 -16.23 -0.54 0.69
N HIS A 65 -15.25 -1.42 0.54
CA HIS A 65 -13.84 -1.16 0.86
C HIS A 65 -13.03 -0.75 -0.38
N THR A 66 -13.63 -0.86 -1.59
CA THR A 66 -12.97 -0.49 -2.86
C THR A 66 -12.45 0.95 -2.86
N PRO A 67 -13.17 1.98 -2.37
CA PRO A 67 -12.64 3.33 -2.35
C PRO A 67 -11.38 3.47 -1.49
N PHE A 68 -11.33 2.81 -0.34
CA PHE A 68 -10.18 2.86 0.56
C PHE A 68 -8.99 2.08 0.00
N VAL A 69 -9.18 0.78 -0.28
CA VAL A 69 -8.11 -0.11 -0.73
C VAL A 69 -7.60 0.30 -2.12
N GLY A 70 -8.50 0.71 -3.02
CA GLY A 70 -8.15 1.18 -4.36
C GLY A 70 -7.33 2.48 -4.32
N THR A 71 -7.72 3.44 -3.48
CA THR A 71 -6.93 4.67 -3.28
C THR A 71 -5.55 4.35 -2.70
N LEU A 72 -5.49 3.45 -1.74
CA LEU A 72 -4.25 3.03 -1.09
C LEU A 72 -3.30 2.34 -2.09
N PHE A 73 -3.83 1.45 -2.92
CA PHE A 73 -3.08 0.79 -3.99
C PHE A 73 -2.51 1.81 -4.99
N LEU A 74 -3.36 2.69 -5.53
CA LEU A 74 -2.94 3.70 -6.51
C LEU A 74 -1.94 4.69 -5.93
N PHE A 75 -2.15 5.10 -4.67
CA PHE A 75 -1.24 6.01 -3.98
C PHE A 75 0.15 5.38 -3.80
N ILE A 76 0.22 4.14 -3.28
CA ILE A 76 1.49 3.43 -3.11
C ILE A 76 2.16 3.20 -4.45
N LEU A 77 1.40 2.73 -5.46
CA LEU A 77 1.92 2.47 -6.79
C LEU A 77 2.58 3.72 -7.39
N LEU A 78 1.89 4.85 -7.38
CA LEU A 78 2.42 6.10 -7.94
C LEU A 78 3.62 6.63 -7.15
N ASN A 79 3.61 6.52 -5.82
CA ASN A 79 4.77 6.89 -5.01
C ASN A 79 6.00 6.02 -5.29
N ASN A 80 5.80 4.73 -5.56
CA ASN A 80 6.89 3.83 -5.96
C ASN A 80 7.39 4.18 -7.37
N LEU A 81 6.48 4.43 -8.32
CA LEU A 81 6.84 4.77 -9.70
C LEU A 81 7.57 6.10 -9.83
N ILE A 82 7.27 7.08 -9.00
CA ILE A 82 8.00 8.36 -8.98
C ILE A 82 9.48 8.14 -8.67
N GLY A 83 9.84 7.19 -7.82
CA GLY A 83 11.23 6.86 -7.51
C GLY A 83 12.05 6.37 -8.70
N LEU A 84 11.39 5.90 -9.77
CA LEU A 84 12.05 5.51 -11.02
C LEU A 84 12.41 6.70 -11.93
N VAL A 85 11.87 7.88 -11.65
CA VAL A 85 12.16 9.10 -12.42
C VAL A 85 13.50 9.67 -11.97
N PRO A 86 14.48 9.84 -12.87
CA PRO A 86 15.77 10.43 -12.50
C PRO A 86 15.60 11.82 -11.86
N GLY A 87 16.11 11.99 -10.65
CA GLY A 87 15.99 13.23 -9.88
C GLY A 87 14.75 13.33 -8.98
N ALA A 88 13.83 12.39 -9.05
CA ALA A 88 12.73 12.25 -8.09
C ALA A 88 13.09 11.22 -7.00
N MET A 89 12.36 11.27 -5.90
CA MET A 89 12.50 10.33 -4.79
C MET A 89 11.20 9.62 -4.54
N ALA A 90 11.26 8.32 -4.29
CA ALA A 90 10.09 7.58 -3.83
C ALA A 90 9.74 8.00 -2.39
N PRO A 91 8.59 8.61 -2.12
CA PRO A 91 8.19 8.90 -0.74
C PRO A 91 8.10 7.65 0.14
N THR A 92 7.88 6.50 -0.47
CA THR A 92 7.82 5.18 0.17
C THR A 92 9.19 4.62 0.59
N SER A 93 10.30 5.23 0.17
CA SER A 93 11.64 4.95 0.72
C SER A 93 11.85 5.55 2.12
N SER A 94 10.88 6.32 2.64
CA SER A 94 10.89 6.84 4.01
C SER A 94 10.04 5.97 4.93
N LEU A 95 10.64 5.56 6.06
CA LEU A 95 9.94 4.79 7.09
C LEU A 95 8.72 5.55 7.64
N ASN A 96 8.80 6.87 7.77
CA ASN A 96 7.70 7.69 8.26
C ASN A 96 6.45 7.57 7.38
N THR A 97 6.62 7.59 6.06
CA THR A 97 5.52 7.45 5.09
C THR A 97 4.91 6.05 5.15
N THR A 98 5.75 5.02 5.20
CA THR A 98 5.28 3.63 5.22
C THR A 98 4.59 3.27 6.52
N VAL A 99 5.09 3.77 7.66
CA VAL A 99 4.43 3.64 8.96
C VAL A 99 3.09 4.37 8.98
N ALA A 100 3.01 5.58 8.45
CA ALA A 100 1.76 6.32 8.37
C ALA A 100 0.69 5.55 7.57
N LEU A 101 1.05 5.01 6.41
CA LEU A 101 0.14 4.19 5.58
C LEU A 101 -0.31 2.91 6.30
N ALA A 102 0.62 2.24 6.99
CA ALA A 102 0.31 1.05 7.76
C ALA A 102 -0.61 1.34 8.95
N LEU A 103 -0.40 2.45 9.65
CA LEU A 103 -1.26 2.90 10.74
C LEU A 103 -2.67 3.27 10.26
N ILE A 104 -2.78 4.02 9.15
CA ILE A 104 -4.08 4.35 8.54
C ILE A 104 -4.85 3.06 8.20
N THR A 105 -4.17 2.09 7.60
CA THR A 105 -4.76 0.78 7.28
C THR A 105 -5.18 0.04 8.55
N PHE A 106 -4.34 0.02 9.57
CA PHE A 106 -4.64 -0.60 10.87
C PHE A 106 -5.87 0.01 11.53
N PHE A 107 -5.93 1.35 11.65
CA PHE A 107 -7.10 2.02 12.22
C PHE A 107 -8.37 1.79 11.40
N TYR A 108 -8.25 1.75 10.09
CA TYR A 108 -9.38 1.44 9.21
C TYR A 108 -9.92 0.02 9.49
N VAL A 109 -9.05 -0.98 9.60
CA VAL A 109 -9.41 -2.37 9.92
C VAL A 109 -10.05 -2.46 11.30
N GLN A 110 -9.44 -1.81 12.32
CA GLN A 110 -9.98 -1.80 13.68
C GLN A 110 -11.36 -1.14 13.75
N TYR A 111 -11.53 -0.01 13.05
CA TYR A 111 -12.83 0.67 12.99
C TYR A 111 -13.93 -0.23 12.44
N HIS A 112 -13.67 -0.93 11.33
CA HIS A 112 -14.65 -1.83 10.74
C HIS A 112 -14.88 -3.09 11.57
N GLY A 113 -13.85 -3.64 12.20
CA GLY A 113 -13.99 -4.76 13.13
C GLY A 113 -14.84 -4.41 14.36
N ILE A 114 -14.62 -3.23 14.95
CA ILE A 114 -15.45 -2.76 16.08
C ILE A 114 -16.89 -2.48 15.63
N ARG A 115 -17.08 -1.95 14.43
CA ARG A 115 -18.41 -1.68 13.89
C ARG A 115 -19.20 -2.95 13.59
N ALA A 116 -18.53 -4.04 13.21
CA ALA A 116 -19.15 -5.33 12.90
C ALA A 116 -19.55 -6.09 14.17
N HIS A 117 -18.70 -6.14 15.18
CA HIS A 117 -18.89 -6.98 16.39
C HIS A 117 -19.20 -6.20 17.67
N GLY A 118 -19.06 -4.88 17.64
CA GLY A 118 -19.05 -4.06 18.85
C GLY A 118 -17.76 -4.22 19.65
N LEU A 119 -17.53 -3.32 20.63
CA LEU A 119 -16.33 -3.36 21.48
C LEU A 119 -16.23 -4.64 22.30
N VAL A 120 -17.36 -5.08 22.87
CA VAL A 120 -17.39 -6.28 23.74
C VAL A 120 -17.21 -7.55 22.91
N GLY A 121 -17.84 -7.62 21.72
CA GLY A 121 -17.68 -8.75 20.80
C GLY A 121 -16.22 -8.87 20.33
N ARG A 122 -15.56 -7.76 19.99
CA ARG A 122 -14.16 -7.73 19.60
C ARG A 122 -13.23 -8.22 20.70
N LEU A 123 -13.42 -7.75 21.95
CA LEU A 123 -12.64 -8.22 23.11
C LEU A 123 -12.87 -9.70 23.40
N LYS A 124 -14.10 -10.18 23.30
CA LYS A 124 -14.44 -11.59 23.48
C LYS A 124 -13.75 -12.46 22.42
N HIS A 125 -13.70 -11.97 21.18
CA HIS A 125 -13.01 -12.65 20.08
C HIS A 125 -11.50 -12.75 20.34
N LEU A 126 -10.86 -11.66 20.76
CA LEU A 126 -9.44 -11.63 21.15
C LEU A 126 -9.12 -12.53 22.36
N SER A 127 -10.13 -12.85 23.16
CA SER A 127 -9.99 -13.74 24.32
C SER A 127 -10.02 -15.23 23.95
N GLY A 128 -10.36 -15.56 22.69
CA GLY A 128 -10.46 -16.94 22.21
C GLY A 128 -11.72 -17.69 22.67
N PRO A 129 -11.95 -18.92 22.16
CA PRO A 129 -13.17 -19.68 22.41
C PRO A 129 -13.27 -20.25 23.83
N ILE A 130 -12.14 -20.33 24.56
CA ILE A 130 -12.09 -20.93 25.91
C ILE A 130 -11.77 -19.85 26.95
N PRO A 131 -12.71 -19.46 27.84
CA PRO A 131 -12.49 -18.41 28.83
C PRO A 131 -11.29 -18.65 29.76
N ALA A 132 -10.96 -19.91 30.05
CA ALA A 132 -9.83 -20.27 30.89
C ALA A 132 -8.46 -19.93 30.25
N MET A 133 -8.39 -19.85 28.93
CA MET A 133 -7.17 -19.50 28.20
C MET A 133 -7.09 -18.00 27.84
N ALA A 134 -8.13 -17.22 28.12
CA ALA A 134 -8.19 -15.80 27.84
C ALA A 134 -6.97 -14.99 28.31
N PRO A 135 -6.42 -15.18 29.55
CA PRO A 135 -5.27 -14.41 30.00
C PRO A 135 -3.98 -14.70 29.22
N LEU A 136 -3.88 -15.83 28.53
CA LEU A 136 -2.76 -16.18 27.66
C LEU A 136 -3.01 -15.76 26.20
N MET A 137 -4.23 -16.00 25.71
CA MET A 137 -4.62 -15.71 24.31
C MET A 137 -4.65 -14.22 24.02
N LEU A 138 -5.20 -13.41 24.94
CA LEU A 138 -5.39 -11.98 24.72
C LEU A 138 -4.07 -11.22 24.48
N PRO A 139 -2.97 -11.42 25.24
CA PRO A 139 -1.69 -10.81 24.92
C PRO A 139 -1.11 -11.26 23.58
N ILE A 140 -1.25 -12.54 23.24
CA ILE A 140 -0.74 -13.09 21.98
C ILE A 140 -1.47 -12.45 20.79
N GLU A 141 -2.79 -12.35 20.86
CA GLU A 141 -3.61 -11.75 19.79
C GLU A 141 -3.34 -10.25 19.66
N ILE A 142 -3.20 -9.50 20.75
CA ILE A 142 -2.81 -8.09 20.73
C ILE A 142 -1.44 -7.91 20.06
N ILE A 143 -0.45 -8.73 20.43
CA ILE A 143 0.87 -8.68 19.79
C ILE A 143 0.76 -9.02 18.31
N GLY A 144 -0.04 -10.01 17.93
CA GLY A 144 -0.32 -10.38 16.55
C GLY A 144 -0.94 -9.22 15.76
N GLU A 145 -1.95 -8.55 16.33
CA GLU A 145 -2.59 -7.39 15.68
C GLU A 145 -1.62 -6.20 15.49
N LEU A 146 -0.75 -5.94 16.47
CA LEU A 146 0.27 -4.90 16.38
C LEU A 146 1.42 -5.27 15.42
N ALA A 147 1.73 -6.55 15.28
CA ALA A 147 2.75 -7.03 14.35
C ALA A 147 2.33 -6.84 12.88
N ARG A 148 1.02 -6.83 12.58
CA ARG A 148 0.50 -6.65 11.21
C ARG A 148 0.93 -5.31 10.59
N PRO A 149 0.66 -4.13 11.18
CA PRO A 149 1.09 -2.85 10.62
C PRO A 149 2.62 -2.70 10.61
N LEU A 150 3.31 -3.24 11.61
CA LEU A 150 4.76 -3.23 11.65
C LEU A 150 5.38 -4.00 10.47
N SER A 151 4.93 -5.23 10.25
CA SER A 151 5.37 -6.05 9.12
C SER A 151 5.06 -5.40 7.77
N LEU A 152 3.88 -4.77 7.65
CA LEU A 152 3.44 -4.10 6.42
C LEU A 152 4.32 -2.89 6.11
N SER A 153 4.63 -2.05 7.11
CA SER A 153 5.46 -0.86 6.94
C SER A 153 6.93 -1.20 6.64
N ILE A 154 7.51 -2.17 7.36
CA ILE A 154 8.89 -2.60 7.14
C ILE A 154 9.05 -3.24 5.76
N ARG A 155 8.08 -4.02 5.30
CA ARG A 155 8.12 -4.63 3.98
C ARG A 155 8.08 -3.59 2.87
N LEU A 156 7.19 -2.59 2.97
CA LEU A 156 7.09 -1.52 1.98
C LEU A 156 8.38 -0.69 1.96
N PHE A 157 8.85 -0.25 3.13
CA PHE A 157 10.10 0.50 3.27
C PHE A 157 11.30 -0.31 2.75
N GLY A 158 11.47 -1.55 3.23
CA GLY A 158 12.65 -2.37 2.95
C GLY A 158 12.81 -2.70 1.46
N ASN A 159 11.71 -2.96 0.76
CA ASN A 159 11.77 -3.25 -0.67
C ASN A 159 12.19 -2.02 -1.47
N ILE A 160 11.59 -0.85 -1.23
CA ILE A 160 11.90 0.36 -1.99
C ILE A 160 13.27 0.93 -1.62
N PHE A 161 13.59 0.97 -0.32
CA PHE A 161 14.92 1.40 0.14
C PHE A 161 16.03 0.47 -0.36
N GLY A 162 15.81 -0.85 -0.31
CA GLY A 162 16.76 -1.83 -0.83
C GLY A 162 17.02 -1.68 -2.33
N GLU A 163 15.97 -1.43 -3.11
CA GLU A 163 16.06 -1.16 -4.54
C GLU A 163 16.89 0.10 -4.82
N GLU A 164 16.62 1.22 -4.14
CA GLU A 164 17.40 2.46 -4.28
C GLU A 164 18.90 2.23 -3.96
N GLN A 165 19.21 1.45 -2.91
CA GLN A 165 20.60 1.13 -2.56
C GLN A 165 21.30 0.29 -3.64
N VAL A 166 20.60 -0.69 -4.20
CA VAL A 166 21.16 -1.54 -5.28
C VAL A 166 21.45 -0.69 -6.52
N ILE A 167 20.55 0.22 -6.89
CA ILE A 167 20.75 1.14 -8.03
C ILE A 167 22.01 2.01 -7.81
N VAL A 168 22.17 2.59 -6.63
CA VAL A 168 23.32 3.44 -6.29
C VAL A 168 24.62 2.65 -6.33
N ILE A 169 24.64 1.43 -5.76
CA ILE A 169 25.84 0.57 -5.74
C ILE A 169 26.23 0.14 -7.16
N LEU A 170 25.27 -0.27 -7.97
CA LEU A 170 25.52 -0.66 -9.36
C LEU A 170 25.99 0.50 -10.23
N ALA A 171 25.43 1.69 -10.02
CA ALA A 171 25.87 2.91 -10.68
C ALA A 171 27.32 3.21 -10.35
N GLY A 172 27.69 3.12 -9.07
CA GLY A 172 29.08 3.30 -8.61
C GLY A 172 30.01 2.24 -9.21
N LEU A 173 29.61 0.96 -9.17
CA LEU A 173 30.42 -0.14 -9.70
C LEU A 173 30.63 -0.01 -11.22
N ALA A 174 29.60 0.34 -11.97
CA ALA A 174 29.68 0.54 -13.42
C ALA A 174 30.69 1.65 -13.79
N TYR A 175 30.73 2.73 -13.01
CA TYR A 175 31.70 3.81 -13.20
C TYR A 175 33.15 3.35 -13.01
N TYR A 176 33.42 2.46 -12.03
CA TYR A 176 34.77 1.97 -11.76
C TYR A 176 35.23 0.84 -12.67
N VAL A 177 34.32 -0.08 -13.04
CA VAL A 177 34.69 -1.30 -13.78
C VAL A 177 34.65 -1.10 -15.29
N LEU A 178 33.78 -0.24 -15.79
CA LEU A 178 33.52 -0.09 -17.23
C LEU A 178 33.48 1.41 -17.64
N PRO A 179 34.59 2.19 -17.41
CA PRO A 179 34.58 3.61 -17.70
C PRO A 179 34.43 3.95 -19.19
N PHE A 180 34.69 3.00 -20.09
CA PHE A 180 34.66 3.17 -21.54
C PHE A 180 33.43 2.52 -22.24
N VAL A 181 32.66 1.72 -21.53
CA VAL A 181 31.50 1.02 -22.14
C VAL A 181 30.21 1.62 -21.57
N PRO A 182 29.43 2.36 -22.37
CA PRO A 182 28.13 2.87 -21.94
C PRO A 182 27.12 1.72 -21.90
N ILE A 183 27.27 0.82 -20.93
CA ILE A 183 26.25 -0.22 -20.74
C ILE A 183 25.04 0.47 -20.09
N PRO A 184 23.83 0.37 -20.68
CA PRO A 184 22.62 0.93 -20.09
C PRO A 184 22.14 0.07 -18.90
N TYR A 185 23.01 -0.06 -17.86
CA TYR A 185 22.70 -0.79 -16.62
C TYR A 185 21.44 -0.24 -15.93
N GLN A 186 21.06 0.97 -16.24
CA GLN A 186 19.85 1.61 -15.72
C GLN A 186 18.58 0.96 -16.25
N LEU A 187 18.55 0.44 -17.50
CA LEU A 187 17.36 -0.13 -18.11
C LEU A 187 16.87 -1.41 -17.38
N PRO A 188 17.71 -2.43 -17.12
CA PRO A 188 17.30 -3.57 -16.33
C PRO A 188 16.81 -3.19 -14.94
N MET A 189 17.44 -2.19 -14.30
CA MET A 189 17.03 -1.71 -12.99
C MET A 189 15.71 -0.99 -13.01
N LEU A 190 15.42 -0.17 -14.02
CA LEU A 190 14.12 0.46 -14.21
C LEU A 190 13.00 -0.57 -14.40
N VAL A 191 13.25 -1.62 -15.18
CA VAL A 191 12.27 -2.71 -15.37
C VAL A 191 12.05 -3.48 -14.06
N PHE A 192 13.13 -3.76 -13.34
CA PHE A 192 13.04 -4.41 -12.03
C PHE A 192 12.28 -3.55 -11.02
N GLY A 193 12.58 -2.25 -10.93
CA GLY A 193 11.90 -1.31 -10.06
C GLY A 193 10.42 -1.11 -10.41
N LEU A 194 10.08 -1.07 -11.69
CA LEU A 194 8.69 -1.04 -12.12
C LEU A 194 7.92 -2.27 -11.63
N PHE A 195 8.54 -3.45 -11.77
CA PHE A 195 7.93 -4.71 -11.34
C PHE A 195 7.80 -4.79 -9.83
N THR A 196 8.88 -4.51 -9.09
CA THR A 196 8.88 -4.56 -7.61
C THR A 196 7.94 -3.52 -7.01
N GLY A 197 7.93 -2.29 -7.56
CA GLY A 197 7.03 -1.24 -7.12
C GLY A 197 5.55 -1.58 -7.32
N PHE A 198 5.22 -2.21 -8.45
CA PHE A 198 3.86 -2.71 -8.73
C PHE A 198 3.48 -3.85 -7.78
N VAL A 199 4.32 -4.89 -7.70
CA VAL A 199 4.07 -6.05 -6.83
C VAL A 199 3.93 -5.61 -5.37
N GLN A 200 4.75 -4.67 -4.92
CA GLN A 200 4.68 -4.18 -3.54
C GLN A 200 3.36 -3.45 -3.25
N ALA A 201 2.88 -2.61 -4.17
CA ALA A 201 1.58 -1.95 -4.03
C ALA A 201 0.44 -2.98 -4.00
N LEU A 202 0.51 -4.01 -4.87
CA LEU A 202 -0.47 -5.09 -4.93
C LEU A 202 -0.48 -5.91 -3.63
N VAL A 203 0.68 -6.32 -3.13
CA VAL A 203 0.81 -7.08 -1.87
C VAL A 203 0.27 -6.29 -0.69
N PHE A 204 0.55 -4.98 -0.64
CA PHE A 204 0.02 -4.11 0.41
C PHE A 204 -1.50 -4.06 0.39
N ALA A 205 -2.11 -3.83 -0.79
CA ALA A 205 -3.55 -3.82 -0.97
C ALA A 205 -4.20 -5.18 -0.66
N MET A 206 -3.58 -6.27 -1.11
CA MET A 206 -4.03 -7.64 -0.83
C MET A 206 -4.06 -7.93 0.68
N LEU A 207 -2.98 -7.59 1.39
CA LEU A 207 -2.92 -7.78 2.84
C LEU A 207 -3.93 -6.90 3.58
N ALA A 208 -4.16 -5.66 3.12
CA ALA A 208 -5.22 -4.83 3.66
C ALA A 208 -6.60 -5.49 3.49
N CYS A 209 -6.90 -6.06 2.31
CA CYS A 209 -8.14 -6.82 2.08
C CYS A 209 -8.26 -8.03 3.01
N VAL A 210 -7.19 -8.81 3.16
CA VAL A 210 -7.16 -9.98 4.07
C VAL A 210 -7.44 -9.55 5.51
N TYR A 211 -6.82 -8.45 5.97
CA TYR A 211 -7.06 -7.97 7.34
C TYR A 211 -8.48 -7.44 7.54
N ILE A 212 -9.06 -6.80 6.52
CA ILE A 212 -10.47 -6.37 6.53
C ILE A 212 -11.39 -7.60 6.57
N SER A 213 -11.11 -8.62 5.75
CA SER A 213 -11.88 -9.86 5.70
C SER A 213 -11.85 -10.60 7.03
N LEU A 214 -10.66 -10.73 7.63
CA LEU A 214 -10.52 -11.33 8.96
C LEU A 214 -11.26 -10.54 10.04
N ALA A 215 -11.23 -9.22 9.98
CA ALA A 215 -11.91 -8.36 10.94
C ALA A 215 -13.44 -8.37 10.77
N ALA A 216 -13.95 -8.60 9.56
CA ALA A 216 -15.37 -8.60 9.22
C ALA A 216 -15.97 -10.01 9.11
N GLY A 217 -15.22 -10.99 8.58
CA GLY A 217 -15.70 -12.35 8.31
C GLY A 217 -15.94 -13.19 9.57
N GLU A 218 -15.37 -12.77 10.66
CA GLU A 218 -15.68 -13.30 11.99
C GLU A 218 -17.11 -12.93 12.45
N ALA A 219 -17.78 -11.97 11.78
CA ALA A 219 -19.15 -11.58 12.05
C ALA A 219 -20.20 -12.54 11.42
N GLU A 220 -19.83 -13.23 10.36
CA GLU A 220 -20.77 -14.15 9.65
C GLU A 220 -20.73 -15.59 10.20
N ALA A 221 -19.81 -15.91 11.12
CA ALA A 221 -19.65 -17.24 11.70
C ALA A 221 -20.43 -17.46 13.01
N HIS A 222 -21.25 -16.52 13.42
CA HIS A 222 -22.19 -16.56 14.54
C HIS A 222 -23.57 -16.04 14.08
#